data_c5154b39b3760127a9d8bee1b8bf9078
#
_entry.id   c5154b39b3760127a9d8bee1b8bf9078
#
_cell.length_a   1.000
_cell.length_b   1.000
_cell.length_c   1.000
_cell.angle_alpha   90.00
_cell.angle_beta   90.00
_cell.angle_gamma   90.00
#
_symmetry.space_group_name_H-M   'P 1'
#
loop_
_entity.id
_entity.type
_entity.pdbx_description
1 polymer ?
#
loop_
_entity_poly.entity_id
_entity_poly.type
_entity_poly.pdbx_seq_one_letter_code
_entity_poly.pdbx_strand_id
1 'polypeptide(L)'
;MRKLLLTALALAVTGCGGPEADRITLLDVPAGAEAAGPRLTSSPQGEVVLSWMEPDDSGTTLLYATLAEDSWSSPRAVVSGKHMFVNWADLPSVMHVSGEHWAAHWLEMAGDTTYAYHVVMSQSFDSGAAWSAPVKPHTDGTPTEHGFVSIFPSDKGLTAIWLDGRKMVNEATDDPMDTGMTLRTATVDNEGTLHREQQIDDLVCDCCQTDAALTAAGPVVLYRNRTTQEIRDIHVGRLTAAGWQTGESLHDDNWNIAGCPVNGPAVAASGSRVAAAWFTAASGQPRVQLKFSDDGGSSFGNAIPVANSGVLGHVDTVLLGDGTAVVSWLESGGGRLARLRVGRIAAGGSGEALTVADDVDPRSVPQMALDGTRIVLVWTAYQGDKRHIRSGTVRVAELAR
;
A
#
# COMPACT_ATOMS: atom_id res chain seq x y z
N MET A 1 -57.45 -45.31 28.71
CA MET A 1 -56.19 -44.66 29.03
C MET A 1 -55.39 -44.58 27.76
N ARG A 2 -55.43 -43.37 27.09
CA ARG A 2 -54.64 -43.09 25.86
C ARG A 2 -53.41 -42.35 26.28
N LYS A 3 -52.22 -42.89 26.03
CA LYS A 3 -50.94 -42.21 26.21
C LYS A 3 -50.66 -41.34 24.99
N LEU A 4 -50.58 -40.01 25.18
CA LEU A 4 -50.04 -39.08 24.20
C LEU A 4 -48.49 -39.17 24.24
N LEU A 5 -47.89 -39.50 23.11
CA LEU A 5 -46.45 -39.25 22.88
C LEU A 5 -46.28 -37.82 22.37
N LEU A 6 -45.62 -36.99 23.14
CA LEU A 6 -45.08 -35.71 22.63
C LEU A 6 -43.73 -36.00 21.98
N THR A 7 -43.66 -35.80 20.67
CA THR A 7 -42.40 -35.80 19.91
C THR A 7 -41.84 -34.36 19.96
N ALA A 8 -40.76 -34.16 20.69
CA ALA A 8 -40.01 -32.88 20.66
C ALA A 8 -39.14 -32.83 19.39
N LEU A 9 -39.46 -31.92 18.50
CA LEU A 9 -38.65 -31.59 17.32
C LEU A 9 -37.53 -30.65 17.75
N ALA A 10 -36.30 -31.14 17.88
CA ALA A 10 -35.13 -30.35 18.09
C ALA A 10 -34.71 -29.68 16.76
N LEU A 11 -34.91 -28.38 16.61
CA LEU A 11 -34.28 -27.61 15.55
C LEU A 11 -32.77 -27.52 15.87
N ALA A 12 -31.96 -28.24 15.13
CA ALA A 12 -30.54 -28.04 15.08
C ALA A 12 -30.27 -26.75 14.26
N VAL A 13 -29.94 -25.65 14.92
CA VAL A 13 -29.35 -24.49 14.29
C VAL A 13 -27.88 -24.84 14.03
N THR A 14 -27.58 -25.27 12.82
CA THR A 14 -26.18 -25.39 12.36
C THR A 14 -25.65 -23.99 12.13
N GLY A 15 -24.99 -23.42 13.13
CA GLY A 15 -24.12 -22.27 12.97
C GLY A 15 -22.91 -22.68 12.14
N CYS A 16 -22.86 -22.31 10.86
CA CYS A 16 -21.66 -22.43 10.02
C CYS A 16 -20.66 -21.34 10.44
N GLY A 17 -19.84 -21.65 11.42
CA GLY A 17 -18.65 -20.89 11.79
C GLY A 17 -17.58 -21.91 12.15
N GLY A 18 -16.76 -22.34 11.15
CA GLY A 18 -15.48 -22.99 11.43
C GLY A 18 -14.55 -22.01 12.17
N PRO A 19 -13.51 -22.48 12.88
CA PRO A 19 -12.52 -21.61 13.48
C PRO A 19 -11.93 -20.67 12.42
N GLU A 20 -11.60 -19.42 12.79
CA GLU A 20 -11.07 -18.39 11.86
C GLU A 20 -9.85 -18.89 11.05
N ALA A 21 -9.03 -19.75 11.67
CA ALA A 21 -7.87 -20.36 11.03
C ALA A 21 -8.19 -21.18 9.76
N ASP A 22 -9.38 -21.76 9.65
CA ASP A 22 -9.77 -22.56 8.49
C ASP A 22 -10.18 -21.71 7.26
N ARG A 23 -10.28 -20.36 7.45
CA ARG A 23 -10.61 -19.42 6.38
C ARG A 23 -9.40 -18.85 5.67
N ILE A 24 -8.20 -19.06 6.22
CA ILE A 24 -6.93 -18.56 5.68
C ILE A 24 -6.18 -19.73 5.07
N THR A 25 -5.83 -19.63 3.79
CA THR A 25 -4.90 -20.56 3.15
C THR A 25 -3.54 -19.90 3.05
N LEU A 26 -2.56 -20.40 3.79
CA LEU A 26 -1.17 -19.91 3.69
C LEU A 26 -0.55 -20.38 2.39
N LEU A 27 0.27 -19.51 1.79
CA LEU A 27 1.04 -19.78 0.59
C LEU A 27 2.54 -19.76 0.94
N ASP A 28 3.29 -20.71 0.40
CA ASP A 28 4.75 -20.74 0.55
C ASP A 28 5.36 -19.62 -0.29
N VAL A 29 6.02 -18.67 0.38
CA VAL A 29 6.71 -17.54 -0.27
C VAL A 29 8.12 -17.99 -0.66
N PRO A 30 8.55 -17.80 -1.94
CA PRO A 30 9.87 -18.21 -2.39
C PRO A 30 10.96 -17.18 -2.01
N ALA A 31 10.92 -16.64 -0.79
CA ALA A 31 11.83 -15.64 -0.26
C ALA A 31 12.74 -16.21 0.81
N GLY A 32 14.00 -15.77 0.83
CA GLY A 32 14.99 -16.16 1.83
C GLY A 32 14.69 -15.62 3.23
N ALA A 33 15.43 -16.09 4.21
CA ALA A 33 15.20 -15.78 5.63
C ALA A 33 15.47 -14.31 6.01
N GLU A 34 16.20 -13.56 5.16
CA GLU A 34 16.54 -12.15 5.39
C GLU A 34 15.83 -11.21 4.40
N ALA A 35 14.85 -11.74 3.67
CA ALA A 35 14.02 -10.98 2.75
C ALA A 35 13.22 -9.90 3.47
N ALA A 36 13.07 -8.73 2.84
CA ALA A 36 12.42 -7.55 3.40
C ALA A 36 11.61 -6.78 2.35
N GLY A 37 10.72 -5.90 2.82
CA GLY A 37 9.97 -4.98 1.99
C GLY A 37 9.01 -5.68 1.01
N PRO A 38 8.17 -6.64 1.46
CA PRO A 38 7.24 -7.30 0.56
C PRO A 38 6.17 -6.32 0.06
N ARG A 39 5.93 -6.30 -1.25
CA ARG A 39 4.85 -5.52 -1.87
C ARG A 39 4.08 -6.34 -2.88
N LEU A 40 2.75 -6.19 -2.89
CA LEU A 40 1.87 -6.74 -3.90
C LEU A 40 1.49 -5.66 -4.91
N THR A 41 1.42 -6.06 -6.17
CA THR A 41 0.80 -5.27 -7.24
C THR A 41 -0.13 -6.18 -8.04
N SER A 42 -1.12 -5.57 -8.70
CA SER A 42 -2.01 -6.29 -9.61
C SER A 42 -1.94 -5.69 -10.99
N SER A 43 -1.84 -6.52 -12.02
CA SER A 43 -2.00 -6.06 -13.40
C SER A 43 -3.46 -5.72 -13.71
N PRO A 44 -3.73 -4.95 -14.78
CA PRO A 44 -5.11 -4.72 -15.25
C PRO A 44 -5.86 -6.02 -15.61
N GLN A 45 -5.14 -7.12 -15.86
CA GLN A 45 -5.70 -8.46 -16.13
C GLN A 45 -5.90 -9.29 -14.86
N GLY A 46 -5.53 -8.77 -13.69
CA GLY A 46 -5.66 -9.42 -12.39
C GLY A 46 -4.51 -10.35 -12.02
N GLU A 47 -3.39 -10.33 -12.76
CA GLU A 47 -2.19 -11.06 -12.33
C GLU A 47 -1.60 -10.41 -11.09
N VAL A 48 -1.34 -11.21 -10.06
CA VAL A 48 -0.76 -10.73 -8.79
C VAL A 48 0.73 -10.97 -8.79
N VAL A 49 1.48 -9.91 -8.50
CA VAL A 49 2.95 -9.90 -8.42
C VAL A 49 3.37 -9.57 -7.01
N LEU A 50 4.22 -10.40 -6.43
CA LEU A 50 4.92 -10.15 -5.17
C LEU A 50 6.35 -9.73 -5.48
N SER A 51 6.80 -8.62 -4.93
CA SER A 51 8.21 -8.18 -4.97
C SER A 51 8.78 -8.05 -3.56
N TRP A 52 10.11 -8.21 -3.44
CA TRP A 52 10.83 -8.09 -2.17
C TRP A 52 12.31 -7.82 -2.42
N MET A 53 13.00 -7.36 -1.39
CA MET A 53 14.44 -7.19 -1.36
C MET A 53 15.09 -8.34 -0.59
N GLU A 54 16.19 -8.87 -1.12
CA GLU A 54 16.94 -9.96 -0.48
C GLU A 54 18.44 -9.70 -0.53
N PRO A 55 19.15 -9.74 0.61
CA PRO A 55 20.60 -9.61 0.62
C PRO A 55 21.27 -10.83 0.00
N ASP A 56 22.35 -10.60 -0.73
CA ASP A 56 23.20 -11.63 -1.30
C ASP A 56 24.70 -11.22 -1.25
N ASP A 57 25.61 -12.05 -1.77
CA ASP A 57 27.06 -11.77 -1.79
C ASP A 57 27.42 -10.53 -2.63
N SER A 58 26.56 -10.10 -3.53
CA SER A 58 26.72 -8.92 -4.40
C SER A 58 26.20 -7.62 -3.78
N GLY A 59 25.38 -7.72 -2.73
CA GLY A 59 24.71 -6.61 -2.06
C GLY A 59 23.26 -6.93 -1.71
N THR A 60 22.31 -6.28 -2.35
CA THR A 60 20.87 -6.55 -2.23
C THR A 60 20.26 -6.70 -3.62
N THR A 61 19.38 -7.66 -3.78
CA THR A 61 18.67 -7.94 -5.04
C THR A 61 17.19 -7.66 -4.89
N LEU A 62 16.60 -6.90 -5.82
CA LEU A 62 15.15 -6.80 -5.99
C LEU A 62 14.66 -8.01 -6.76
N LEU A 63 13.85 -8.83 -6.11
CA LEU A 63 13.24 -10.04 -6.63
C LEU A 63 11.73 -9.89 -6.78
N TYR A 64 11.13 -10.68 -7.66
CA TYR A 64 9.69 -10.80 -7.78
C TYR A 64 9.26 -12.20 -8.19
N ALA A 65 8.00 -12.53 -7.88
CA ALA A 65 7.31 -13.74 -8.29
C ALA A 65 5.85 -13.42 -8.66
N THR A 66 5.27 -14.20 -9.57
CA THR A 66 3.86 -14.11 -9.95
C THR A 66 3.05 -15.21 -9.28
N LEU A 67 1.81 -14.93 -8.91
CA LEU A 67 0.90 -15.92 -8.35
C LEU A 67 0.22 -16.69 -9.49
N ALA A 68 0.31 -18.01 -9.45
CA ALA A 68 -0.42 -18.91 -10.34
C ALA A 68 -1.18 -19.92 -9.51
N GLU A 69 -2.51 -19.92 -9.59
CA GLU A 69 -3.38 -20.75 -8.74
C GLU A 69 -3.08 -20.53 -7.24
N ASP A 70 -2.45 -21.51 -6.60
CA ASP A 70 -2.14 -21.49 -5.17
C ASP A 70 -0.62 -21.49 -4.89
N SER A 71 0.18 -21.09 -5.85
CA SER A 71 1.64 -21.08 -5.71
C SER A 71 2.30 -19.88 -6.37
N TRP A 72 3.34 -19.36 -5.72
CA TRP A 72 4.23 -18.36 -6.30
C TRP A 72 5.19 -19.03 -7.30
N SER A 73 5.48 -18.35 -8.39
CA SER A 73 6.51 -18.78 -9.33
C SER A 73 7.91 -18.78 -8.68
N SER A 74 8.90 -19.37 -9.34
CA SER A 74 10.30 -19.18 -8.97
C SER A 74 10.65 -17.68 -9.01
N PRO A 75 11.50 -17.17 -8.08
CA PRO A 75 11.93 -15.79 -8.06
C PRO A 75 12.66 -15.38 -9.34
N ARG A 76 12.42 -14.14 -9.77
CA ARG A 76 13.13 -13.50 -10.87
C ARG A 76 13.75 -12.20 -10.37
N ALA A 77 14.98 -11.91 -10.81
CA ALA A 77 15.70 -10.72 -10.42
C ALA A 77 15.38 -9.55 -11.38
N VAL A 78 15.24 -8.36 -10.81
CA VAL A 78 15.19 -7.08 -11.54
C VAL A 78 16.58 -6.48 -11.61
N VAL A 79 17.21 -6.30 -10.45
CA VAL A 79 18.48 -5.63 -10.27
C VAL A 79 19.15 -6.10 -9.00
N SER A 80 20.50 -6.11 -8.99
CA SER A 80 21.32 -6.34 -7.80
C SER A 80 22.32 -5.19 -7.64
N GLY A 81 22.56 -4.74 -6.41
CA GLY A 81 23.50 -3.66 -6.16
C GLY A 81 23.87 -3.48 -4.71
N LYS A 82 25.05 -2.84 -4.48
CA LYS A 82 25.56 -2.52 -3.13
C LYS A 82 24.97 -1.23 -2.53
N HIS A 83 24.36 -0.41 -3.37
CA HIS A 83 23.82 0.90 -2.98
C HIS A 83 22.30 0.91 -2.84
N MET A 84 21.68 -0.26 -2.79
CA MET A 84 20.24 -0.37 -2.57
C MET A 84 19.90 0.08 -1.16
N PHE A 85 18.94 1.00 -1.05
CA PHE A 85 18.38 1.39 0.24
C PHE A 85 17.19 0.52 0.59
N VAL A 86 17.30 -0.22 1.69
CA VAL A 86 16.24 -1.11 2.19
C VAL A 86 15.61 -0.51 3.42
N ASN A 87 14.34 -0.14 3.35
CA ASN A 87 13.57 0.42 4.44
C ASN A 87 12.32 -0.44 4.69
N TRP A 88 11.90 -0.53 5.94
CA TRP A 88 10.72 -1.30 6.33
C TRP A 88 9.40 -0.64 5.93
N ALA A 89 9.40 0.67 5.70
CA ALA A 89 8.22 1.49 5.42
C ALA A 89 8.15 1.99 3.97
N ASP A 90 9.28 2.08 3.26
CA ASP A 90 9.37 2.55 1.88
C ASP A 90 9.70 1.35 0.98
N LEU A 91 8.65 0.79 0.39
CA LEU A 91 8.70 -0.52 -0.24
C LEU A 91 8.98 -0.40 -1.74
N PRO A 92 9.92 -1.20 -2.29
CA PRO A 92 10.09 -1.31 -3.73
C PRO A 92 8.86 -1.94 -4.37
N SER A 93 8.68 -1.79 -5.69
CA SER A 93 7.64 -2.53 -6.38
C SER A 93 8.08 -3.06 -7.74
N VAL A 94 7.47 -4.17 -8.13
CA VAL A 94 7.47 -4.69 -9.50
C VAL A 94 6.04 -4.86 -9.94
N MET A 95 5.69 -4.39 -11.14
CA MET A 95 4.34 -4.48 -11.65
C MET A 95 4.33 -4.98 -13.09
N HIS A 96 3.34 -5.79 -13.43
CA HIS A 96 3.01 -6.11 -14.80
C HIS A 96 2.11 -5.01 -15.35
N VAL A 97 2.60 -4.27 -16.34
CA VAL A 97 1.90 -3.13 -16.94
C VAL A 97 0.89 -3.60 -17.98
N SER A 98 1.34 -4.33 -19.00
CA SER A 98 0.48 -4.93 -20.04
C SER A 98 1.32 -5.79 -20.99
N GLY A 99 0.81 -6.92 -21.46
CA GLY A 99 1.51 -7.77 -22.45
C GLY A 99 2.90 -8.18 -21.96
N GLU A 100 3.95 -7.78 -22.67
CA GLU A 100 5.34 -8.03 -22.30
C GLU A 100 5.97 -6.88 -21.50
N HIS A 101 5.22 -5.80 -21.23
CA HIS A 101 5.69 -4.61 -20.53
C HIS A 101 5.58 -4.75 -19.01
N TRP A 102 6.71 -4.62 -18.34
CA TRP A 102 6.85 -4.64 -16.89
C TRP A 102 7.56 -3.37 -16.40
N ALA A 103 7.31 -3.01 -15.17
CA ALA A 103 7.94 -1.86 -14.52
C ALA A 103 8.41 -2.23 -13.12
N ALA A 104 9.48 -1.59 -12.68
CA ALA A 104 9.98 -1.71 -11.32
C ALA A 104 10.46 -0.37 -10.81
N HIS A 105 10.37 -0.17 -9.49
CA HIS A 105 11.08 0.90 -8.79
C HIS A 105 11.73 0.36 -7.52
N TRP A 106 12.83 1.01 -7.15
CA TRP A 106 13.57 0.77 -5.91
C TRP A 106 14.25 2.07 -5.47
N LEU A 107 14.92 2.01 -4.33
CA LEU A 107 15.64 3.13 -3.77
C LEU A 107 17.14 2.87 -3.80
N GLU A 108 17.92 3.88 -4.17
CA GLU A 108 19.39 3.82 -4.17
C GLU A 108 19.97 4.94 -3.30
N MET A 109 20.97 4.61 -2.49
CA MET A 109 21.71 5.58 -1.68
C MET A 109 22.30 6.67 -2.57
N ALA A 110 22.11 7.92 -2.18
CA ALA A 110 22.59 9.12 -2.86
C ALA A 110 23.82 9.74 -2.19
N GLY A 111 24.21 9.22 -1.01
CA GLY A 111 25.31 9.74 -0.20
C GLY A 111 25.57 8.89 1.03
N ASP A 112 26.35 9.42 1.96
CA ASP A 112 26.79 8.69 3.15
C ASP A 112 25.80 8.79 4.34
N THR A 113 24.77 9.65 4.23
CA THR A 113 23.76 9.81 5.27
C THR A 113 22.59 8.83 5.06
N THR A 114 22.01 8.33 6.14
CA THR A 114 20.95 7.30 6.11
C THR A 114 19.74 7.70 5.25
N TYR A 115 19.39 8.96 5.20
CA TYR A 115 18.22 9.48 4.47
C TYR A 115 18.58 10.23 3.19
N ALA A 116 19.76 9.95 2.62
CA ALA A 116 20.14 10.43 1.29
C ALA A 116 19.96 9.30 0.29
N TYR A 117 18.81 9.27 -0.37
CA TYR A 117 18.51 8.25 -1.38
C TYR A 117 17.59 8.78 -2.48
N HIS A 118 17.66 8.13 -3.63
CA HIS A 118 16.92 8.44 -4.83
C HIS A 118 15.90 7.36 -5.15
N VAL A 119 14.78 7.77 -5.71
CA VAL A 119 13.90 6.86 -6.46
C VAL A 119 14.59 6.49 -7.76
N VAL A 120 14.54 5.22 -8.11
CA VAL A 120 15.03 4.68 -9.37
C VAL A 120 13.96 3.79 -9.98
N MET A 121 13.78 3.89 -11.31
CA MET A 121 12.80 3.13 -12.07
C MET A 121 13.48 2.39 -13.23
N SER A 122 12.93 1.24 -13.60
CA SER A 122 13.33 0.49 -14.80
C SER A 122 12.11 -0.16 -15.44
N GLN A 123 12.20 -0.42 -16.73
CA GLN A 123 11.16 -1.06 -17.51
C GLN A 123 11.71 -2.26 -18.26
N SER A 124 10.86 -3.24 -18.49
CA SER A 124 11.15 -4.40 -19.36
C SER A 124 10.06 -4.50 -20.41
N PHE A 125 10.42 -4.84 -21.64
CA PHE A 125 9.50 -5.02 -22.77
C PHE A 125 9.58 -6.44 -23.37
N ASP A 126 10.14 -7.39 -22.60
CA ASP A 126 10.32 -8.79 -22.95
C ASP A 126 9.89 -9.73 -21.81
N SER A 127 8.82 -9.39 -21.13
CA SER A 127 8.27 -10.14 -19.99
C SER A 127 9.25 -10.27 -18.83
N GLY A 128 10.09 -9.24 -18.57
CA GLY A 128 11.07 -9.20 -17.49
C GLY A 128 12.32 -10.05 -17.73
N ALA A 129 12.62 -10.44 -18.99
CA ALA A 129 13.86 -11.15 -19.30
C ALA A 129 15.07 -10.20 -19.27
N ALA A 130 14.88 -8.95 -19.72
CA ALA A 130 15.86 -7.87 -19.59
C ALA A 130 15.19 -6.60 -19.08
N TRP A 131 15.93 -5.80 -18.31
CA TRP A 131 15.49 -4.53 -17.76
C TRP A 131 16.29 -3.37 -18.35
N SER A 132 15.62 -2.25 -18.61
CA SER A 132 16.25 -1.03 -19.13
C SER A 132 17.29 -0.47 -18.15
N ALA A 133 18.17 0.41 -18.63
CA ALA A 133 19.00 1.20 -17.75
C ALA A 133 18.14 1.97 -16.73
N PRO A 134 18.55 2.02 -15.46
CA PRO A 134 17.80 2.72 -14.41
C PRO A 134 17.66 4.22 -14.70
N VAL A 135 16.47 4.78 -14.42
CA VAL A 135 16.14 6.20 -14.60
C VAL A 135 15.62 6.77 -13.29
N LYS A 136 16.11 7.95 -12.89
CA LYS A 136 15.57 8.70 -11.76
C LYS A 136 14.43 9.60 -12.26
N PRO A 137 13.24 9.60 -11.63
CA PRO A 137 12.13 10.47 -12.03
C PRO A 137 12.31 11.94 -11.62
N HIS A 138 13.43 12.30 -10.99
CA HIS A 138 13.76 13.63 -10.51
C HIS A 138 15.17 14.05 -10.94
N THR A 139 15.40 15.37 -11.02
CA THR A 139 16.66 15.94 -11.58
C THR A 139 17.31 16.98 -10.69
N ASP A 140 16.85 17.14 -9.46
CA ASP A 140 17.35 18.16 -8.52
C ASP A 140 18.79 17.91 -8.06
N GLY A 141 19.21 16.62 -8.00
CA GLY A 141 20.58 16.22 -7.65
C GLY A 141 20.93 16.41 -6.17
N THR A 142 19.95 16.69 -5.30
CA THR A 142 20.19 16.82 -3.86
C THR A 142 20.42 15.48 -3.20
N PRO A 143 21.36 15.36 -2.23
CA PRO A 143 21.57 14.15 -1.46
C PRO A 143 20.57 14.06 -0.29
N THR A 144 19.28 14.11 -0.61
CA THR A 144 18.17 14.09 0.35
C THR A 144 17.26 12.89 0.11
N GLU A 145 16.24 12.76 0.93
CA GLU A 145 15.25 11.69 0.86
C GLU A 145 14.31 11.89 -0.34
N HIS A 146 14.22 10.88 -1.22
CA HIS A 146 13.26 10.77 -2.32
C HIS A 146 12.65 9.39 -2.31
N GLY A 147 11.42 9.25 -1.83
CA GLY A 147 10.85 7.93 -1.63
C GLY A 147 9.33 7.89 -1.45
N PHE A 148 8.83 6.82 -0.84
CA PHE A 148 7.40 6.57 -0.61
C PHE A 148 6.58 6.60 -1.91
N VAL A 149 7.02 5.81 -2.85
CA VAL A 149 6.68 5.91 -4.27
C VAL A 149 5.39 5.17 -4.61
N SER A 150 4.55 5.84 -5.39
CA SER A 150 3.47 5.21 -6.17
C SER A 150 3.78 5.30 -7.65
N ILE A 151 3.70 4.18 -8.38
CA ILE A 151 3.86 4.15 -9.83
C ILE A 151 2.60 3.59 -10.51
N PHE A 152 2.27 4.12 -11.66
CA PHE A 152 1.14 3.64 -12.47
C PHE A 152 1.35 3.94 -13.96
N PRO A 153 0.74 3.15 -14.87
CA PRO A 153 0.81 3.41 -16.31
C PRO A 153 0.06 4.69 -16.69
N SER A 154 0.59 5.38 -17.67
CA SER A 154 -0.01 6.55 -18.31
C SER A 154 0.12 6.48 -19.83
N ASP A 155 -0.55 7.38 -20.57
CA ASP A 155 -0.51 7.42 -22.04
C ASP A 155 0.90 7.57 -22.64
N LYS A 156 1.86 8.03 -21.83
CA LYS A 156 3.24 8.31 -22.27
C LYS A 156 4.29 7.38 -21.69
N GLY A 157 3.91 6.39 -20.89
CA GLY A 157 4.82 5.51 -20.18
C GLY A 157 4.38 5.29 -18.75
N LEU A 158 5.29 5.43 -17.79
CA LEU A 158 5.04 5.27 -16.37
C LEU A 158 5.06 6.62 -15.66
N THR A 159 4.05 6.90 -14.87
CA THR A 159 4.05 8.05 -13.96
C THR A 159 4.45 7.59 -12.57
N ALA A 160 5.41 8.28 -11.96
CA ALA A 160 5.78 8.16 -10.56
C ALA A 160 5.26 9.36 -9.77
N ILE A 161 4.85 9.10 -8.53
CA ILE A 161 4.58 10.10 -7.49
C ILE A 161 5.44 9.72 -6.30
N TRP A 162 6.13 10.70 -5.69
CA TRP A 162 7.04 10.46 -4.57
C TRP A 162 7.05 11.62 -3.58
N LEU A 163 7.45 11.34 -2.36
CA LEU A 163 7.84 12.35 -1.38
C LEU A 163 9.26 12.81 -1.70
N ASP A 164 9.47 14.12 -1.70
CA ASP A 164 10.69 14.76 -2.20
C ASP A 164 11.26 15.73 -1.18
N GLY A 165 12.42 15.40 -0.67
CA GLY A 165 13.12 16.14 0.37
C GLY A 165 14.10 17.20 -0.13
N ARG A 166 14.07 17.63 -1.41
CA ARG A 166 15.03 18.59 -1.98
C ARG A 166 15.12 19.92 -1.22
N LYS A 167 14.09 20.32 -0.49
CA LYS A 167 14.12 21.51 0.35
C LYS A 167 14.92 21.32 1.64
N MET A 168 15.16 20.08 2.07
CA MET A 168 15.85 19.76 3.34
C MET A 168 17.32 20.17 3.36
N VAL A 169 17.91 20.53 2.22
CA VAL A 169 19.27 21.13 2.16
C VAL A 169 19.29 22.59 2.60
N ASN A 170 18.16 23.23 2.81
CA ASN A 170 18.09 24.63 3.23
C ASN A 170 18.32 24.75 4.74
N GLU A 171 19.56 25.05 5.14
CA GLU A 171 19.95 25.24 6.52
C GLU A 171 19.74 26.70 7.02
N ALA A 172 19.19 27.58 6.17
CA ALA A 172 19.04 29.00 6.49
C ALA A 172 17.80 29.31 7.34
N THR A 173 16.88 28.38 7.48
CA THR A 173 15.60 28.56 8.17
C THR A 173 15.09 27.23 8.73
N ASP A 174 14.28 27.32 9.79
CA ASP A 174 13.52 26.19 10.35
C ASP A 174 12.04 26.20 9.89
N ASP A 175 11.66 27.09 8.94
CA ASP A 175 10.29 27.15 8.43
C ASP A 175 9.97 25.85 7.66
N PRO A 176 8.94 25.10 8.06
CA PRO A 176 8.56 23.88 7.36
C PRO A 176 8.21 24.08 5.88
N MET A 177 7.77 25.28 5.49
CA MET A 177 7.50 25.60 4.08
C MET A 177 8.77 25.62 3.23
N ASP A 178 9.91 25.92 3.82
CA ASP A 178 11.20 26.02 3.16
C ASP A 178 12.12 24.80 3.36
N THR A 179 11.79 23.94 4.34
CA THR A 179 12.62 22.79 4.72
C THR A 179 11.88 21.44 4.65
N GLY A 180 10.55 21.44 4.56
CA GLY A 180 9.73 20.23 4.56
C GLY A 180 9.70 19.51 3.21
N MET A 181 9.18 18.28 3.23
CA MET A 181 8.97 17.50 2.02
C MET A 181 7.84 18.04 1.17
N THR A 182 8.00 17.85 -0.15
CA THR A 182 6.97 18.10 -1.17
C THR A 182 6.46 16.80 -1.75
N LEU A 183 5.26 16.81 -2.32
CA LEU A 183 4.77 15.73 -3.16
C LEU A 183 5.02 16.07 -4.62
N ARG A 184 5.74 15.21 -5.34
CA ARG A 184 6.10 15.44 -6.74
C ARG A 184 5.70 14.27 -7.63
N THR A 185 5.67 14.56 -8.92
CA THR A 185 5.35 13.57 -9.96
C THR A 185 6.17 13.83 -11.21
N ALA A 186 6.45 12.77 -11.95
CA ALA A 186 7.01 12.81 -13.29
C ALA A 186 6.61 11.57 -14.08
N THR A 187 6.71 11.64 -15.40
CA THR A 187 6.48 10.51 -16.29
C THR A 187 7.79 10.12 -16.96
N VAL A 188 8.11 8.83 -16.95
CA VAL A 188 9.22 8.24 -17.71
C VAL A 188 8.61 7.47 -18.89
N ASP A 189 8.97 7.85 -20.13
CA ASP A 189 8.47 7.16 -21.31
C ASP A 189 9.14 5.80 -21.53
N ASN A 190 8.71 5.10 -22.58
CA ASN A 190 9.21 3.76 -22.90
C ASN A 190 10.69 3.77 -23.36
N GLU A 191 11.20 4.91 -23.77
CA GLU A 191 12.60 5.14 -24.15
C GLU A 191 13.47 5.56 -22.95
N GLY A 192 12.86 5.73 -21.76
CA GLY A 192 13.54 6.17 -20.54
C GLY A 192 13.69 7.70 -20.43
N THR A 193 12.99 8.48 -21.26
CA THR A 193 13.04 9.93 -21.21
C THR A 193 12.10 10.46 -20.12
N LEU A 194 12.61 11.37 -19.30
CA LEU A 194 11.84 12.03 -18.25
C LEU A 194 10.99 13.16 -18.83
N HIS A 195 9.71 13.15 -18.49
CA HIS A 195 8.75 14.18 -18.88
C HIS A 195 8.02 14.75 -17.67
N ARG A 196 7.74 16.08 -17.72
CA ARG A 196 6.78 16.77 -16.86
C ARG A 196 6.99 16.56 -15.36
N GLU A 197 8.21 16.72 -14.87
CA GLU A 197 8.35 16.82 -13.41
C GLU A 197 7.51 18.01 -12.91
N GLN A 198 6.61 17.76 -11.95
CA GLN A 198 5.71 18.74 -11.36
C GLN A 198 5.62 18.54 -9.85
N GLN A 199 5.38 19.62 -9.13
CA GLN A 199 4.99 19.58 -7.74
C GLN A 199 3.47 19.50 -7.64
N ILE A 200 2.97 18.55 -6.81
CA ILE A 200 1.54 18.38 -6.51
C ILE A 200 1.21 19.17 -5.23
N ASP A 201 2.08 19.05 -4.19
CA ASP A 201 1.89 19.72 -2.91
C ASP A 201 3.24 20.22 -2.38
N ASP A 202 3.25 21.33 -1.66
CA ASP A 202 4.45 22.03 -1.23
C ASP A 202 4.88 21.73 0.21
N LEU A 203 4.02 21.08 1.00
CA LEU A 203 4.33 20.61 2.35
C LEU A 203 3.54 19.35 2.72
N VAL A 204 4.24 18.23 2.85
CA VAL A 204 3.65 16.92 3.16
C VAL A 204 4.35 16.22 4.30
N CYS A 205 3.75 15.16 4.83
CA CYS A 205 4.36 14.30 5.85
C CYS A 205 5.58 13.59 5.27
N ASP A 206 6.69 13.59 6.01
CA ASP A 206 7.99 13.18 5.53
C ASP A 206 8.16 11.66 5.40
N CYS A 207 7.28 10.84 5.97
CA CYS A 207 7.53 9.42 6.20
C CYS A 207 6.29 8.51 6.03
N CYS A 208 5.27 9.01 5.36
CA CYS A 208 4.04 8.24 5.15
C CYS A 208 3.93 7.80 3.69
N GLN A 209 3.59 6.54 3.48
CA GLN A 209 3.37 5.99 2.16
C GLN A 209 2.34 6.84 1.40
N THR A 210 2.56 7.00 0.10
CA THR A 210 1.54 7.43 -0.85
C THR A 210 0.84 6.21 -1.45
N ASP A 211 -0.37 6.39 -1.93
CA ASP A 211 -1.02 5.36 -2.74
C ASP A 211 -1.81 6.01 -3.88
N ALA A 212 -1.84 5.36 -5.05
CA ALA A 212 -2.45 5.91 -6.25
C ALA A 212 -3.30 4.87 -6.98
N ALA A 213 -4.42 5.32 -7.54
CA ALA A 213 -5.31 4.48 -8.33
C ALA A 213 -5.75 5.18 -9.62
N LEU A 214 -5.97 4.38 -10.66
CA LEU A 214 -6.52 4.86 -11.94
C LEU A 214 -8.04 4.82 -11.90
N THR A 215 -8.69 5.97 -12.11
CA THR A 215 -10.14 6.08 -12.22
C THR A 215 -10.56 6.42 -13.65
N ALA A 216 -11.85 6.31 -13.94
CA ALA A 216 -12.38 6.75 -15.24
C ALA A 216 -12.23 8.26 -15.48
N ALA A 217 -12.02 9.05 -14.42
CA ALA A 217 -11.80 10.50 -14.49
C ALA A 217 -10.31 10.89 -14.53
N GLY A 218 -9.40 9.93 -14.43
CA GLY A 218 -7.95 10.10 -14.36
C GLY A 218 -7.37 9.56 -13.06
N PRO A 219 -6.04 9.62 -12.89
CA PRO A 219 -5.38 9.18 -11.68
C PRO A 219 -5.76 10.01 -10.44
N VAL A 220 -5.87 9.33 -9.29
CA VAL A 220 -5.95 9.92 -7.97
C VAL A 220 -4.77 9.45 -7.13
N VAL A 221 -4.26 10.31 -6.25
CA VAL A 221 -3.26 9.97 -5.25
C VAL A 221 -3.77 10.36 -3.86
N LEU A 222 -3.59 9.48 -2.91
CA LEU A 222 -3.76 9.77 -1.50
C LEU A 222 -2.39 9.91 -0.84
N TYR A 223 -2.26 10.88 0.01
CA TYR A 223 -1.03 11.14 0.77
C TYR A 223 -1.36 11.82 2.10
N ARG A 224 -0.43 11.75 3.04
CA ARG A 224 -0.57 12.50 4.28
C ARG A 224 0.02 13.90 4.08
N ASN A 225 -0.82 14.91 4.15
CA ASN A 225 -0.42 16.31 4.13
C ASN A 225 0.23 16.71 5.46
N ARG A 226 0.86 17.88 5.49
CA ARG A 226 1.39 18.53 6.67
C ARG A 226 1.11 20.02 6.57
N THR A 227 0.57 20.63 7.60
CA THR A 227 0.47 22.08 7.69
C THR A 227 1.61 22.65 8.55
N THR A 228 1.83 23.96 8.48
CA THR A 228 2.79 24.66 9.37
C THR A 228 2.41 24.56 10.86
N GLN A 229 1.16 24.15 11.19
CA GLN A 229 0.69 23.87 12.53
C GLN A 229 0.77 22.39 12.91
N GLU A 230 1.45 21.57 12.09
CA GLU A 230 1.60 20.12 12.26
C GLU A 230 0.27 19.35 12.25
N ILE A 231 -0.74 19.84 11.54
CA ILE A 231 -1.91 19.02 11.20
C ILE A 231 -1.52 18.12 10.05
N ARG A 232 -1.69 16.80 10.23
CA ARG A 232 -1.28 15.78 9.26
C ARG A 232 -2.44 14.88 8.88
N ASP A 233 -3.42 15.44 8.19
CA ASP A 233 -4.59 14.71 7.66
C ASP A 233 -4.33 14.13 6.27
N ILE A 234 -5.17 13.21 5.82
CA ILE A 234 -5.05 12.63 4.48
C ILE A 234 -5.69 13.56 3.46
N HIS A 235 -4.95 13.80 2.36
CA HIS A 235 -5.38 14.60 1.22
C HIS A 235 -5.52 13.75 -0.04
N VAL A 236 -6.33 14.24 -0.99
CA VAL A 236 -6.62 13.64 -2.29
C VAL A 236 -6.12 14.56 -3.40
N GLY A 237 -5.05 14.19 -4.07
CA GLY A 237 -4.60 14.84 -5.30
C GLY A 237 -5.21 14.16 -6.52
N ARG A 238 -5.53 14.93 -7.59
CA ARG A 238 -6.14 14.40 -8.82
C ARG A 238 -5.47 14.96 -10.06
N LEU A 239 -5.26 14.12 -11.06
CA LEU A 239 -4.86 14.59 -12.39
C LEU A 239 -6.12 14.90 -13.20
N THR A 240 -6.23 16.15 -13.63
CA THR A 240 -7.31 16.65 -14.49
C THR A 240 -6.77 17.12 -15.83
N ALA A 241 -7.63 17.55 -16.74
CA ALA A 241 -7.20 18.16 -18.00
C ALA A 241 -6.34 19.44 -17.79
N ALA A 242 -6.47 20.12 -16.65
CA ALA A 242 -5.68 21.28 -16.27
C ALA A 242 -4.32 20.91 -15.62
N GLY A 243 -4.04 19.63 -15.41
CA GLY A 243 -2.87 19.12 -14.69
C GLY A 243 -3.23 18.58 -13.31
N TRP A 244 -2.20 18.26 -12.52
CA TRP A 244 -2.38 17.85 -11.14
C TRP A 244 -2.95 19.00 -10.31
N GLN A 245 -3.96 18.70 -9.55
CA GLN A 245 -4.55 19.60 -8.56
C GLN A 245 -3.94 19.28 -7.21
N THR A 246 -3.53 20.31 -6.46
CA THR A 246 -3.14 20.17 -5.05
C THR A 246 -4.25 19.46 -4.27
N GLY A 247 -3.87 18.56 -3.36
CA GLY A 247 -4.81 17.74 -2.65
C GLY A 247 -5.74 18.55 -1.74
N GLU A 248 -7.02 18.18 -1.72
CA GLU A 248 -7.98 18.62 -0.72
C GLU A 248 -8.07 17.57 0.40
N SER A 249 -8.43 18.00 1.62
CA SER A 249 -8.61 17.08 2.74
C SER A 249 -9.65 16.00 2.43
N LEU A 250 -9.26 14.73 2.55
CA LEU A 250 -10.20 13.61 2.48
C LEU A 250 -11.20 13.66 3.65
N HIS A 251 -10.69 14.02 4.84
CA HIS A 251 -11.45 14.16 6.07
C HIS A 251 -10.66 15.00 7.08
N ASP A 252 -11.31 15.99 7.67
CA ASP A 252 -10.72 16.88 8.67
C ASP A 252 -10.66 16.17 10.02
N ASP A 253 -9.72 15.23 10.18
CA ASP A 253 -9.42 14.60 11.46
C ASP A 253 -8.81 15.60 12.43
N ASN A 254 -8.13 16.62 11.92
CA ASN A 254 -7.35 17.60 12.65
C ASN A 254 -6.28 16.92 13.50
N TRP A 255 -5.58 15.94 12.93
CA TRP A 255 -4.55 15.20 13.64
C TRP A 255 -3.27 16.02 13.77
N ASN A 256 -3.17 16.71 14.91
CA ASN A 256 -1.96 17.45 15.26
C ASN A 256 -0.90 16.49 15.80
N ILE A 257 0.20 16.34 15.07
CA ILE A 257 1.33 15.48 15.43
C ILE A 257 2.63 16.06 14.89
N ALA A 258 3.49 16.53 15.79
CA ALA A 258 4.86 16.94 15.47
C ALA A 258 5.78 15.72 15.44
N GLY A 259 5.66 14.86 14.41
CA GLY A 259 6.43 13.63 14.29
C GLY A 259 5.99 12.76 13.11
N CYS A 260 6.67 11.64 12.94
CA CYS A 260 6.47 10.68 11.86
C CYS A 260 5.54 9.53 12.27
N PRO A 261 4.25 9.54 11.87
CA PRO A 261 3.35 8.44 12.20
C PRO A 261 3.62 7.16 11.39
N VAL A 262 4.31 7.26 10.26
CA VAL A 262 4.60 6.17 9.32
C VAL A 262 3.35 5.35 8.97
N ASN A 263 2.27 6.05 8.73
CA ASN A 263 0.95 5.50 8.43
C ASN A 263 0.37 6.23 7.22
N GLY A 264 0.59 5.70 6.03
CA GLY A 264 0.01 6.18 4.80
C GLY A 264 -1.45 5.77 4.64
N PRO A 265 -2.19 6.39 3.70
CA PRO A 265 -3.49 5.94 3.24
C PRO A 265 -3.37 4.78 2.27
N ALA A 266 -4.52 4.19 1.92
CA ALA A 266 -4.66 3.25 0.83
C ALA A 266 -5.85 3.62 -0.06
N VAL A 267 -5.73 3.41 -1.38
CA VAL A 267 -6.78 3.71 -2.35
C VAL A 267 -6.95 2.59 -3.37
N ALA A 268 -8.20 2.23 -3.63
CA ALA A 268 -8.55 1.32 -4.72
C ALA A 268 -9.64 1.95 -5.59
N ALA A 269 -9.60 1.72 -6.91
CA ALA A 269 -10.58 2.24 -7.84
C ALA A 269 -11.03 1.20 -8.86
N SER A 270 -12.29 1.32 -9.29
CA SER A 270 -12.86 0.59 -10.43
C SER A 270 -13.84 1.50 -11.16
N GLY A 271 -13.50 1.90 -12.38
CA GLY A 271 -14.25 2.94 -13.08
C GLY A 271 -14.28 4.25 -12.29
N SER A 272 -15.45 4.78 -11.98
CA SER A 272 -15.61 6.00 -11.16
C SER A 272 -15.75 5.72 -9.66
N ARG A 273 -15.86 4.44 -9.26
CA ARG A 273 -15.94 4.06 -7.86
C ARG A 273 -14.53 4.05 -7.24
N VAL A 274 -14.37 4.73 -6.10
CA VAL A 274 -13.10 4.79 -5.34
C VAL A 274 -13.39 4.43 -3.89
N ALA A 275 -12.49 3.66 -3.29
CA ALA A 275 -12.44 3.40 -1.85
C ALA A 275 -11.13 3.99 -1.31
N ALA A 276 -11.20 4.80 -0.27
CA ALA A 276 -10.09 5.46 0.38
C ALA A 276 -10.07 5.11 1.87
N ALA A 277 -9.06 4.37 2.30
CA ALA A 277 -8.88 3.95 3.69
C ALA A 277 -7.71 4.69 4.35
N TRP A 278 -7.83 5.01 5.63
CA TRP A 278 -6.75 5.66 6.36
C TRP A 278 -6.79 5.42 7.86
N PHE A 279 -5.64 5.59 8.47
CA PHE A 279 -5.46 5.63 9.91
C PHE A 279 -5.34 7.07 10.40
N THR A 280 -5.92 7.33 11.57
CA THR A 280 -5.72 8.56 12.33
C THR A 280 -5.67 8.26 13.83
N ALA A 281 -4.90 9.04 14.58
CA ALA A 281 -4.90 9.01 16.05
C ALA A 281 -5.27 10.38 16.64
N ALA A 282 -6.01 11.17 15.88
CA ALA A 282 -6.49 12.47 16.32
C ALA A 282 -7.22 12.37 17.66
N SER A 283 -6.98 13.35 18.54
CA SER A 283 -7.51 13.40 19.91
C SER A 283 -7.08 12.19 20.78
N GLY A 284 -5.96 11.54 20.45
CA GLY A 284 -5.46 10.36 21.17
C GLY A 284 -6.33 9.11 20.97
N GLN A 285 -7.13 9.05 19.90
CA GLN A 285 -8.04 7.94 19.60
C GLN A 285 -7.66 7.27 18.28
N PRO A 286 -6.77 6.26 18.32
CA PRO A 286 -6.40 5.50 17.11
C PRO A 286 -7.62 4.83 16.48
N ARG A 287 -7.80 5.03 15.16
CA ARG A 287 -8.88 4.42 14.39
C ARG A 287 -8.52 4.28 12.92
N VAL A 288 -9.14 3.32 12.27
CA VAL A 288 -9.17 3.17 10.82
C VAL A 288 -10.52 3.57 10.30
N GLN A 289 -10.55 4.33 9.23
CA GLN A 289 -11.74 4.82 8.55
C GLN A 289 -11.66 4.55 7.06
N LEU A 290 -12.81 4.59 6.39
CA LEU A 290 -12.94 4.47 4.95
C LEU A 290 -13.97 5.47 4.43
N LYS A 291 -13.74 6.01 3.24
CA LYS A 291 -14.73 6.75 2.46
C LYS A 291 -14.85 6.17 1.06
N PHE A 292 -16.03 6.29 0.47
CA PHE A 292 -16.27 5.99 -0.94
C PHE A 292 -16.50 7.24 -1.74
N SER A 293 -16.07 7.21 -3.01
CA SER A 293 -16.45 8.16 -4.06
C SER A 293 -17.10 7.40 -5.20
N ASP A 294 -18.04 8.05 -5.91
CA ASP A 294 -18.70 7.54 -7.11
C ASP A 294 -18.39 8.39 -8.36
N ASP A 295 -17.54 9.41 -8.22
CA ASP A 295 -17.20 10.41 -9.24
C ASP A 295 -15.70 10.51 -9.53
N GLY A 296 -14.96 9.38 -9.35
CA GLY A 296 -13.54 9.30 -9.62
C GLY A 296 -12.68 10.07 -8.62
N GLY A 297 -13.13 10.18 -7.36
CA GLY A 297 -12.40 10.87 -6.30
C GLY A 297 -12.62 12.39 -6.29
N SER A 298 -13.61 12.92 -7.05
CA SER A 298 -13.92 14.36 -7.04
C SER A 298 -14.65 14.77 -5.76
N SER A 299 -15.46 13.87 -5.21
CA SER A 299 -16.09 14.02 -3.91
C SER A 299 -16.16 12.67 -3.18
N PHE A 300 -16.24 12.72 -1.86
CA PHE A 300 -16.34 11.54 -1.03
C PHE A 300 -17.54 11.62 -0.09
N GLY A 301 -18.19 10.48 0.12
CA GLY A 301 -19.27 10.32 1.08
C GLY A 301 -18.82 10.48 2.54
N ASN A 302 -19.68 10.11 3.48
CA ASN A 302 -19.36 10.13 4.89
C ASN A 302 -18.26 9.11 5.25
N ALA A 303 -17.47 9.42 6.28
CA ALA A 303 -16.51 8.48 6.83
C ALA A 303 -17.22 7.30 7.49
N ILE A 304 -16.76 6.09 7.19
CA ILE A 304 -17.25 4.82 7.71
C ILE A 304 -16.19 4.29 8.69
N PRO A 305 -16.52 4.11 9.98
CA PRO A 305 -15.61 3.49 10.92
C PRO A 305 -15.33 2.04 10.53
N VAL A 306 -14.04 1.67 10.47
CA VAL A 306 -13.58 0.30 10.21
C VAL A 306 -13.12 -0.37 11.49
N ALA A 307 -12.24 0.29 12.24
CA ALA A 307 -11.72 -0.20 13.52
C ALA A 307 -11.34 0.96 14.44
N ASN A 308 -11.51 0.78 15.77
CA ASN A 308 -11.26 1.81 16.77
C ASN A 308 -10.72 1.29 18.12
N SER A 309 -10.25 0.05 18.17
CA SER A 309 -9.71 -0.55 19.38
C SER A 309 -8.38 -1.24 19.12
N GLY A 310 -7.34 -0.83 19.82
CA GLY A 310 -6.00 -1.40 19.71
C GLY A 310 -5.32 -1.21 18.35
N VAL A 311 -5.80 -0.29 17.53
CA VAL A 311 -5.38 -0.11 16.13
C VAL A 311 -3.98 0.48 16.06
N LEU A 312 -3.13 -0.10 15.22
CA LEU A 312 -1.79 0.38 14.88
C LEU A 312 -1.75 1.07 13.50
N GLY A 313 -2.79 0.85 12.68
CA GLY A 313 -2.87 1.36 11.30
C GLY A 313 -2.29 0.42 10.26
N HIS A 314 -1.38 0.91 9.40
CA HIS A 314 -0.80 0.19 8.26
C HIS A 314 -1.88 -0.43 7.37
N VAL A 315 -2.77 0.45 6.90
CA VAL A 315 -3.95 0.05 6.12
C VAL A 315 -3.60 -0.28 4.68
N ASP A 316 -4.35 -1.23 4.11
CA ASP A 316 -4.44 -1.43 2.68
C ASP A 316 -5.89 -1.67 2.27
N THR A 317 -6.24 -1.48 0.98
CA THR A 317 -7.62 -1.64 0.51
C THR A 317 -7.69 -2.18 -0.92
N VAL A 318 -8.69 -3.01 -1.18
CA VAL A 318 -9.09 -3.41 -2.53
C VAL A 318 -10.59 -3.19 -2.71
N LEU A 319 -11.00 -2.89 -3.94
CA LEU A 319 -12.39 -2.66 -4.30
C LEU A 319 -12.95 -3.90 -5.00
N LEU A 320 -14.11 -4.38 -4.54
CA LEU A 320 -14.78 -5.54 -5.11
C LEU A 320 -15.77 -5.13 -6.21
N GLY A 321 -16.09 -6.08 -7.10
CA GLY A 321 -16.98 -5.85 -8.22
C GLY A 321 -18.43 -5.47 -7.84
N ASP A 322 -18.84 -5.68 -6.59
CA ASP A 322 -20.14 -5.24 -6.06
C ASP A 322 -20.09 -3.83 -5.42
N GLY A 323 -18.95 -3.13 -5.53
CA GLY A 323 -18.74 -1.78 -5.00
C GLY A 323 -18.45 -1.71 -3.50
N THR A 324 -18.31 -2.85 -2.81
CA THR A 324 -17.78 -2.91 -1.45
C THR A 324 -16.26 -2.93 -1.46
N ALA A 325 -15.62 -2.51 -0.37
CA ALA A 325 -14.17 -2.59 -0.20
C ALA A 325 -13.79 -3.70 0.79
N VAL A 326 -12.59 -4.24 0.63
CA VAL A 326 -11.93 -4.99 1.70
C VAL A 326 -10.77 -4.13 2.21
N VAL A 327 -10.70 -3.97 3.52
CA VAL A 327 -9.64 -3.20 4.19
C VAL A 327 -8.87 -4.13 5.09
N SER A 328 -7.55 -4.05 5.07
CA SER A 328 -6.67 -4.65 6.07
C SER A 328 -6.07 -3.60 7.00
N TRP A 329 -5.74 -3.99 8.21
CA TRP A 329 -5.05 -3.14 9.19
C TRP A 329 -4.34 -3.98 10.25
N LEU A 330 -3.42 -3.35 10.96
CA LEU A 330 -2.80 -3.94 12.13
C LEU A 330 -3.47 -3.49 13.42
N GLU A 331 -3.61 -4.45 14.35
CA GLU A 331 -4.00 -4.23 15.75
C GLU A 331 -2.90 -4.75 16.68
N SER A 332 -2.82 -4.22 17.90
CA SER A 332 -1.93 -4.73 18.93
C SER A 332 -2.28 -6.19 19.26
N GLY A 333 -1.31 -7.09 19.10
CA GLY A 333 -1.44 -8.51 19.45
C GLY A 333 -1.05 -8.83 20.90
N GLY A 334 -0.53 -7.83 21.61
CA GLY A 334 0.08 -8.00 22.92
C GLY A 334 1.59 -8.23 22.84
N GLY A 335 2.33 -7.70 23.81
CA GLY A 335 3.79 -7.75 23.80
C GLY A 335 4.39 -7.03 22.58
N ARG A 336 5.24 -7.74 21.84
CA ARG A 336 5.94 -7.21 20.68
C ARG A 336 5.27 -7.57 19.34
N LEU A 337 4.12 -8.19 19.36
CA LEU A 337 3.44 -8.70 18.15
C LEU A 337 2.23 -7.84 17.80
N ALA A 338 1.87 -7.86 16.52
CA ALA A 338 0.62 -7.32 16.00
C ALA A 338 -0.26 -8.44 15.45
N ARG A 339 -1.54 -8.12 15.25
CA ARG A 339 -2.50 -8.93 14.50
C ARG A 339 -2.80 -8.26 13.18
N LEU A 340 -2.78 -9.03 12.11
CA LEU A 340 -3.30 -8.59 10.83
C LEU A 340 -4.78 -8.93 10.76
N ARG A 341 -5.60 -7.88 10.56
CA ARG A 341 -7.04 -7.97 10.43
C ARG A 341 -7.46 -7.66 9.00
N VAL A 342 -8.56 -8.23 8.59
CA VAL A 342 -9.22 -7.91 7.32
C VAL A 342 -10.72 -7.86 7.50
N GLY A 343 -11.37 -6.84 6.92
CA GLY A 343 -12.82 -6.67 6.99
C GLY A 343 -13.41 -6.20 5.67
N ARG A 344 -14.65 -6.62 5.38
CA ARG A 344 -15.41 -6.14 4.23
C ARG A 344 -16.30 -4.98 4.64
N ILE A 345 -16.22 -3.89 3.87
CA ILE A 345 -16.86 -2.62 4.18
C ILE A 345 -17.82 -2.26 3.05
N ALA A 346 -19.07 -1.99 3.40
CA ALA A 346 -20.09 -1.45 2.51
C ALA A 346 -20.40 0.02 2.88
N ALA A 347 -21.13 0.74 2.02
CA ALA A 347 -21.56 2.10 2.33
C ALA A 347 -22.44 2.19 3.60
N GLY A 348 -23.09 1.10 4.01
CA GLY A 348 -23.89 1.00 5.24
C GLY A 348 -23.13 0.63 6.51
N GLY A 349 -21.82 0.35 6.43
CA GLY A 349 -20.99 -0.03 7.57
C GLY A 349 -20.05 -1.19 7.29
N SER A 350 -19.34 -1.63 8.32
CA SER A 350 -18.41 -2.76 8.28
C SER A 350 -19.05 -4.06 8.77
N GLY A 351 -18.71 -5.18 8.14
CA GLY A 351 -18.95 -6.52 8.65
C GLY A 351 -17.99 -6.89 9.78
N GLU A 352 -18.10 -8.12 10.28
CA GLU A 352 -17.15 -8.66 11.25
C GLU A 352 -15.78 -8.87 10.61
N ALA A 353 -14.73 -8.39 11.28
CA ALA A 353 -13.36 -8.53 10.80
C ALA A 353 -12.78 -9.91 11.14
N LEU A 354 -12.05 -10.48 10.19
CA LEU A 354 -11.32 -11.74 10.31
C LEU A 354 -9.87 -11.48 10.76
N THR A 355 -9.34 -12.33 11.64
CA THR A 355 -7.90 -12.37 11.96
C THR A 355 -7.18 -13.21 10.91
N VAL A 356 -6.22 -12.60 10.20
CA VAL A 356 -5.38 -13.28 9.20
C VAL A 356 -4.16 -13.94 9.86
N ALA A 357 -3.51 -13.19 10.75
CA ALA A 357 -2.32 -13.63 11.49
C ALA A 357 -2.19 -12.88 12.82
N ASP A 358 -1.54 -13.48 13.82
CA ASP A 358 -1.31 -12.90 15.15
C ASP A 358 0.18 -12.84 15.55
N ASP A 359 1.07 -13.24 14.65
CA ASP A 359 2.53 -13.25 14.78
C ASP A 359 3.22 -12.14 13.97
N VAL A 360 2.50 -11.08 13.63
CA VAL A 360 2.92 -10.03 12.71
C VAL A 360 3.92 -9.07 13.37
N ASP A 361 4.96 -8.65 12.62
CA ASP A 361 5.81 -7.52 13.03
C ASP A 361 4.96 -6.23 13.07
N PRO A 362 4.91 -5.49 14.19
CA PRO A 362 4.16 -4.24 14.27
C PRO A 362 4.58 -3.16 13.27
N ARG A 363 5.76 -3.29 12.65
CA ARG A 363 6.25 -2.45 11.56
C ARG A 363 5.95 -3.01 10.18
N SER A 364 5.30 -4.18 10.09
CA SER A 364 4.84 -4.68 8.79
C SER A 364 3.91 -3.66 8.15
N VAL A 365 4.06 -3.46 6.84
CA VAL A 365 3.10 -2.75 5.99
C VAL A 365 2.41 -3.83 5.13
N PRO A 366 1.37 -4.49 5.65
CA PRO A 366 0.70 -5.55 4.93
C PRO A 366 0.12 -5.04 3.62
N GLN A 367 0.17 -5.88 2.58
CA GLN A 367 -0.36 -5.53 1.26
C GLN A 367 -1.42 -6.54 0.84
N MET A 368 -2.39 -6.08 0.08
CA MET A 368 -3.46 -6.90 -0.50
C MET A 368 -3.53 -6.76 -2.01
N ALA A 369 -3.96 -7.85 -2.64
CA ALA A 369 -4.33 -7.86 -4.04
C ALA A 369 -5.61 -8.68 -4.24
N LEU A 370 -6.45 -8.30 -5.20
CA LEU A 370 -7.62 -9.07 -5.58
C LEU A 370 -7.23 -10.06 -6.70
N ASP A 371 -7.43 -11.36 -6.45
CA ASP A 371 -7.27 -12.44 -7.42
C ASP A 371 -8.62 -13.12 -7.65
N GLY A 372 -9.37 -12.68 -8.62
CA GLY A 372 -10.70 -13.17 -8.92
C GLY A 372 -11.66 -13.01 -7.73
N THR A 373 -11.90 -14.09 -6.99
CA THR A 373 -12.77 -14.13 -5.80
C THR A 373 -12.00 -14.27 -4.49
N ARG A 374 -10.67 -14.12 -4.53
CA ARG A 374 -9.77 -14.23 -3.38
C ARG A 374 -9.05 -12.92 -3.12
N ILE A 375 -8.81 -12.64 -1.87
CA ILE A 375 -7.87 -11.61 -1.42
C ILE A 375 -6.55 -12.32 -1.15
N VAL A 376 -5.50 -11.92 -1.85
CA VAL A 376 -4.11 -12.31 -1.56
C VAL A 376 -3.54 -11.29 -0.60
N LEU A 377 -2.87 -11.76 0.45
CA LEU A 377 -2.21 -10.92 1.44
C LEU A 377 -0.74 -11.30 1.55
N VAL A 378 0.08 -10.29 1.83
CA VAL A 378 1.48 -10.46 2.20
C VAL A 378 1.81 -9.60 3.41
N TRP A 379 2.64 -10.10 4.31
CA TRP A 379 3.06 -9.40 5.53
C TRP A 379 4.41 -9.90 6.02
N THR A 380 5.03 -9.13 6.90
CA THR A 380 6.22 -9.56 7.64
C THR A 380 5.79 -10.10 8.99
N ALA A 381 6.18 -11.32 9.31
CA ALA A 381 5.88 -12.00 10.58
C ALA A 381 7.16 -12.37 11.32
N TYR A 382 7.02 -12.70 12.60
CA TYR A 382 8.09 -13.27 13.40
C TYR A 382 8.01 -14.80 13.45
N GLN A 383 9.17 -15.46 13.31
CA GLN A 383 9.36 -16.85 13.65
C GLN A 383 10.52 -16.94 14.64
N GLY A 384 10.20 -17.04 15.92
CA GLY A 384 11.18 -16.79 16.99
C GLY A 384 11.61 -15.32 16.99
N ASP A 385 12.91 -15.06 16.82
CA ASP A 385 13.48 -13.70 16.75
C ASP A 385 13.75 -13.21 15.32
N LYS A 386 13.48 -14.04 14.31
CA LYS A 386 13.71 -13.71 12.90
C LYS A 386 12.42 -13.25 12.23
N ARG A 387 12.57 -12.33 11.28
CA ARG A 387 11.49 -11.89 10.39
C ARG A 387 11.44 -12.77 9.16
N HIS A 388 10.23 -13.01 8.68
CA HIS A 388 9.96 -13.73 7.46
C HIS A 388 8.81 -13.07 6.71
N ILE A 389 8.86 -13.10 5.40
CA ILE A 389 7.71 -12.76 4.57
C ILE A 389 6.73 -13.92 4.60
N ARG A 390 5.48 -13.63 4.86
CA ARG A 390 4.36 -14.57 4.82
C ARG A 390 3.36 -14.13 3.78
N SER A 391 2.67 -15.08 3.19
CA SER A 391 1.56 -14.85 2.28
C SER A 391 0.42 -15.80 2.57
N GLY A 392 -0.79 -15.37 2.24
CA GLY A 392 -1.97 -16.20 2.38
C GLY A 392 -3.13 -15.64 1.57
N THR A 393 -4.19 -16.44 1.44
CA THR A 393 -5.41 -16.05 0.73
C THR A 393 -6.64 -16.21 1.60
N VAL A 394 -7.64 -15.35 1.36
CA VAL A 394 -8.98 -15.41 1.94
C VAL A 394 -9.99 -15.31 0.82
N ARG A 395 -10.98 -16.19 0.79
CA ARG A 395 -12.10 -16.04 -0.17
C ARG A 395 -12.99 -14.87 0.25
N VAL A 396 -13.34 -14.01 -0.71
CA VAL A 396 -14.25 -12.87 -0.47
C VAL A 396 -15.57 -13.30 0.17
N ALA A 397 -16.07 -14.50 -0.19
CA ALA A 397 -17.30 -15.06 0.37
C ALA A 397 -17.22 -15.39 1.88
N GLU A 398 -16.02 -15.49 2.44
CA GLU A 398 -15.78 -15.75 3.87
C GLU A 398 -15.69 -14.49 4.71
N LEU A 399 -15.60 -13.32 4.06
CA LEU A 399 -15.66 -12.02 4.73
C LEU A 399 -17.13 -11.63 4.92
N ALA A 400 -17.55 -11.44 6.17
CA ALA A 400 -18.89 -10.98 6.51
C ALA A 400 -19.19 -9.62 5.85
N ARG A 401 -20.47 -9.43 5.46
CA ARG A 401 -20.99 -8.17 4.92
C ARG A 401 -21.43 -7.24 6.03
#